data_d8042adcd099ed4853fda581b47bb3bb
#
_entry.id   d8042adcd099ed4853fda581b47bb3bb
#
_cell.length_a   1.000
_cell.length_b   1.000
_cell.length_c   1.000
_cell.angle_alpha   90.00
_cell.angle_beta   90.00
_cell.angle_gamma   90.00
#
_symmetry.space_group_name_H-M   'P 1'
#
loop_
_entity.id
_entity.type
_entity.pdbx_description
1 polymer ?
#
loop_
_entity_poly.entity_id
_entity_poly.type
_entity_poly.pdbx_seq_one_letter_code
_entity_poly.pdbx_strand_id
1 'polypeptide(L)'
;MADSILEGIVEHIATCPLLQDGVFRVDALWDQAVEYTIETGVFDPVIKRYVNGDEVKQYQFNFGSREYYSMDRIQNIQNSAFYEKFANWIEDQNRKEIYPDLPENCYAEKIEVLSNGYMFDGSMRNARYQIQLRLIYQKEVAQECQNEQQ
;
A
#
# COMPACT_ATOMS: atom_id res chain seq x y z
N MET A 1 -5.11 2.04 17.17
CA MET A 1 -5.92 1.23 16.24
C MET A 1 -6.41 2.13 15.11
N ALA A 2 -6.23 1.69 13.87
CA ALA A 2 -6.65 2.48 12.72
C ALA A 2 -8.18 2.44 12.57
N ASP A 3 -8.76 3.52 12.03
CA ASP A 3 -10.20 3.59 11.81
C ASP A 3 -10.61 2.94 10.48
N SER A 4 -9.68 2.73 9.57
CA SER A 4 -9.93 2.09 8.29
C SER A 4 -8.70 1.30 7.83
N ILE A 5 -8.92 0.41 6.87
CA ILE A 5 -7.82 -0.35 6.27
C ILE A 5 -6.85 0.59 5.58
N LEU A 6 -7.36 1.55 4.83
CA LEU A 6 -6.52 2.52 4.12
C LEU A 6 -5.66 3.33 5.08
N GLU A 7 -6.22 3.78 6.18
CA GLU A 7 -5.46 4.52 7.19
C GLU A 7 -4.29 3.70 7.73
N GLY A 8 -4.54 2.44 8.05
CA GLY A 8 -3.48 1.55 8.52
C GLY A 8 -2.37 1.36 7.49
N ILE A 9 -2.73 1.20 6.23
CA ILE A 9 -1.77 1.08 5.14
C ILE A 9 -0.93 2.36 5.01
N VAL A 10 -1.58 3.51 5.01
CA VAL A 10 -0.90 4.81 4.88
C VAL A 10 0.09 5.02 6.02
N GLU A 11 -0.32 4.78 7.25
CA GLU A 11 0.54 4.93 8.41
C GLU A 11 1.75 3.99 8.36
N HIS A 12 1.52 2.75 7.92
CA HIS A 12 2.60 1.77 7.80
C HIS A 12 3.62 2.19 6.74
N ILE A 13 3.16 2.57 5.57
CA ILE A 13 4.05 2.97 4.47
C ILE A 13 4.79 4.26 4.82
N ALA A 14 4.16 5.16 5.55
CA ALA A 14 4.81 6.39 5.99
C ALA A 14 6.03 6.13 6.88
N THR A 15 6.16 4.96 7.47
CA THR A 15 7.36 4.60 8.25
C THR A 15 8.55 4.20 7.39
N CYS A 16 8.37 4.07 6.08
CA CYS A 16 9.44 3.65 5.18
C CYS A 16 10.56 4.69 5.14
N PRO A 17 11.80 4.31 5.44
CA PRO A 17 12.90 5.28 5.46
C PRO A 17 13.29 5.80 4.08
N LEU A 18 12.78 5.18 3.02
CA LEU A 18 13.04 5.63 1.65
C LEU A 18 12.19 6.85 1.27
N LEU A 19 11.11 7.11 2.01
CA LEU A 19 10.23 8.26 1.76
C LEU A 19 10.79 9.49 2.47
N GLN A 20 11.79 10.10 1.90
CA GLN A 20 12.47 11.23 2.50
C GLN A 20 11.46 12.36 2.79
N ASP A 21 11.82 13.61 2.54
CA ASP A 21 10.97 14.74 2.85
C ASP A 21 9.82 14.97 1.85
N GLY A 22 9.46 13.95 1.11
CA GLY A 22 8.37 14.03 0.13
C GLY A 22 7.00 14.19 0.81
N VAL A 23 6.12 14.93 0.16
CA VAL A 23 4.75 15.11 0.63
C VAL A 23 3.97 13.83 0.35
N PHE A 24 3.26 13.32 1.36
CA PHE A 24 2.47 12.11 1.27
C PHE A 24 0.99 12.45 1.12
N ARG A 25 0.35 11.97 0.08
CA ARG A 25 -1.07 12.25 -0.19
C ARG A 25 -1.83 10.97 -0.48
N VAL A 26 -3.11 10.97 -0.14
CA VAL A 26 -4.00 9.82 -0.34
C VAL A 26 -4.98 10.16 -1.47
N ASP A 27 -5.09 9.24 -2.43
CA ASP A 27 -6.01 9.32 -3.57
C ASP A 27 -5.88 10.65 -4.36
N ALA A 28 -4.69 11.21 -4.37
CA ALA A 28 -4.41 12.45 -5.10
C ALA A 28 -2.95 12.47 -5.55
N LEU A 29 -2.71 13.03 -6.73
CA LEU A 29 -1.36 13.24 -7.22
C LEU A 29 -1.28 14.67 -7.77
N TRP A 30 -0.43 15.46 -7.16
CA TRP A 30 -0.32 16.89 -7.45
C TRP A 30 0.81 17.19 -8.44
N ASP A 31 0.89 18.43 -8.88
CA ASP A 31 1.83 18.82 -9.93
C ASP A 31 3.28 18.98 -9.47
N GLN A 32 3.52 18.91 -8.18
CA GLN A 32 4.87 19.07 -7.65
C GLN A 32 5.63 17.75 -7.71
N ALA A 33 6.91 17.81 -8.04
CA ALA A 33 7.77 16.63 -8.05
C ALA A 33 8.05 16.14 -6.63
N VAL A 34 8.42 14.86 -6.51
CA VAL A 34 8.76 14.18 -5.25
C VAL A 34 7.57 14.18 -4.27
N GLU A 35 6.39 13.96 -4.81
CA GLU A 35 5.21 13.68 -3.99
C GLU A 35 4.93 12.19 -4.03
N TYR A 36 4.46 11.67 -2.89
CA TYR A 36 4.06 10.28 -2.77
C TYR A 36 2.57 10.19 -2.56
N THR A 37 1.96 9.16 -3.12
CA THR A 37 0.52 8.96 -2.97
C THR A 37 0.18 7.49 -2.86
N ILE A 38 -0.92 7.19 -2.19
CA ILE A 38 -1.55 5.89 -2.20
C ILE A 38 -2.92 6.05 -2.85
N GLU A 39 -3.17 5.24 -3.88
CA GLU A 39 -4.45 5.23 -4.57
C GLU A 39 -5.11 3.88 -4.38
N THR A 40 -6.39 3.89 -4.02
CA THR A 40 -7.18 2.68 -3.84
C THR A 40 -7.48 2.07 -5.21
N GLY A 41 -7.27 0.75 -5.32
CA GLY A 41 -7.62 0.01 -6.53
C GLY A 41 -9.08 -0.42 -6.55
N VAL A 42 -9.47 -1.06 -7.64
CA VAL A 42 -10.77 -1.71 -7.77
C VAL A 42 -10.53 -3.21 -7.68
N PHE A 43 -11.20 -3.87 -6.74
CA PHE A 43 -10.92 -5.27 -6.44
C PHE A 43 -12.11 -5.93 -5.73
N ASP A 44 -12.13 -7.27 -5.75
CA ASP A 44 -13.04 -8.04 -4.90
C ASP A 44 -12.42 -8.11 -3.50
N PRO A 45 -13.08 -7.55 -2.48
CA PRO A 45 -12.47 -7.50 -1.14
C PRO A 45 -12.37 -8.85 -0.45
N VAL A 46 -13.15 -9.85 -0.84
CA VAL A 46 -13.18 -11.16 -0.17
C VAL A 46 -12.45 -12.20 -1.00
N ILE A 47 -11.38 -12.77 -0.44
CA ILE A 47 -10.64 -13.87 -1.07
C ILE A 47 -11.25 -15.20 -0.68
N LYS A 48 -11.58 -15.38 0.60
CA LYS A 48 -12.11 -16.64 1.12
C LYS A 48 -13.02 -16.36 2.31
N ARG A 49 -14.09 -17.11 2.40
CA ARG A 49 -15.03 -17.03 3.53
C ARG A 49 -15.12 -18.39 4.20
N TYR A 50 -15.02 -18.39 5.53
CA TYR A 50 -15.14 -19.59 6.34
C TYR A 50 -16.58 -19.80 6.81
N VAL A 51 -16.88 -21.02 7.20
CA VAL A 51 -18.24 -21.39 7.62
C VAL A 51 -18.73 -20.57 8.82
N ASN A 52 -17.83 -20.21 9.73
CA ASN A 52 -18.18 -19.41 10.90
C ASN A 52 -18.35 -17.91 10.60
N GLY A 53 -18.13 -17.51 9.34
CA GLY A 53 -18.25 -16.11 8.93
C GLY A 53 -16.95 -15.34 8.88
N ASP A 54 -15.85 -15.90 9.37
CA ASP A 54 -14.55 -15.27 9.22
C ASP A 54 -14.17 -15.19 7.75
N GLU A 55 -13.40 -14.18 7.39
CA GLU A 55 -13.01 -13.95 6.00
C GLU A 55 -11.52 -13.66 5.86
N VAL A 56 -10.93 -14.16 4.77
CA VAL A 56 -9.65 -13.67 4.29
C VAL A 56 -9.96 -12.62 3.23
N LYS A 57 -9.47 -11.42 3.45
CA LYS A 57 -9.78 -10.26 2.62
C LYS A 57 -8.52 -9.67 2.03
N GLN A 58 -8.69 -8.87 0.99
CA GLN A 58 -7.60 -8.12 0.38
C GLN A 58 -7.98 -6.67 0.25
N TYR A 59 -6.97 -5.83 0.19
CA TYR A 59 -7.11 -4.43 -0.14
C TYR A 59 -6.02 -4.08 -1.14
N GLN A 60 -6.40 -3.81 -2.39
CA GLN A 60 -5.45 -3.48 -3.44
C GLN A 60 -5.26 -1.97 -3.52
N PHE A 61 -4.02 -1.58 -3.67
CA PHE A 61 -3.67 -0.17 -3.74
C PHE A 61 -2.42 0.02 -4.59
N ASN A 62 -2.25 1.23 -5.08
CA ASN A 62 -1.07 1.63 -5.81
C ASN A 62 -0.31 2.64 -4.97
N PHE A 63 0.98 2.41 -4.80
CA PHE A 63 1.88 3.41 -4.24
C PHE A 63 2.56 4.12 -5.41
N GLY A 64 2.44 5.44 -5.44
CA GLY A 64 2.96 6.21 -6.56
C GLY A 64 3.80 7.37 -6.10
N SER A 65 4.57 7.88 -7.04
CA SER A 65 5.36 9.08 -6.85
C SER A 65 5.35 9.91 -8.10
N ARG A 66 5.53 11.21 -7.92
CA ARG A 66 5.79 12.13 -9.01
C ARG A 66 7.24 12.56 -8.91
N GLU A 67 8.00 12.22 -9.94
CA GLU A 67 9.42 12.50 -9.99
C GLU A 67 9.71 13.50 -11.12
N TYR A 68 10.84 14.18 -11.05
CA TYR A 68 11.28 14.99 -12.17
C TYR A 68 11.57 14.08 -13.36
N TYR A 69 10.86 14.33 -14.47
CA TYR A 69 11.17 13.64 -15.70
C TYR A 69 12.38 14.27 -16.32
N SER A 70 13.35 13.45 -16.65
CA SER A 70 14.55 13.87 -17.33
C SER A 70 14.78 12.96 -18.51
N MET A 71 15.24 13.55 -19.61
CA MET A 71 15.76 12.75 -20.72
C MET A 71 17.06 12.06 -20.31
N ASP A 72 17.58 12.39 -19.15
CA ASP A 72 18.79 11.79 -18.61
C ASP A 72 18.53 10.36 -18.19
N ARG A 73 19.26 9.44 -18.78
CA ARG A 73 19.20 8.02 -18.50
C ARG A 73 19.48 7.73 -17.02
N ILE A 74 20.37 8.49 -16.38
CA ILE A 74 20.76 8.27 -14.99
C ILE A 74 19.57 8.52 -14.06
N GLN A 75 18.81 9.60 -14.29
CA GLN A 75 17.64 9.91 -13.46
C GLN A 75 16.58 8.82 -13.59
N ASN A 76 16.34 8.31 -14.80
CA ASN A 76 15.35 7.25 -14.99
C ASN A 76 15.77 5.94 -14.32
N ILE A 77 17.05 5.63 -14.32
CA ILE A 77 17.59 4.47 -13.61
C ILE A 77 17.40 4.64 -12.10
N GLN A 78 17.66 5.83 -11.57
CA GLN A 78 17.46 6.10 -10.13
C GLN A 78 16.01 5.98 -9.72
N ASN A 79 15.08 6.42 -10.57
CA ASN A 79 13.65 6.29 -10.29
C ASN A 79 13.23 4.83 -10.23
N SER A 80 13.72 4.00 -11.15
CA SER A 80 13.47 2.56 -11.12
C SER A 80 14.07 1.90 -9.88
N ALA A 81 15.29 2.28 -9.52
CA ALA A 81 15.98 1.71 -8.36
C ALA A 81 15.23 2.01 -7.07
N PHE A 82 14.59 3.17 -6.96
CA PHE A 82 13.77 3.49 -5.80
C PHE A 82 12.67 2.44 -5.58
N TYR A 83 11.97 2.04 -6.66
CA TYR A 83 10.88 1.08 -6.54
C TYR A 83 11.35 -0.32 -6.23
N GLU A 84 12.53 -0.71 -6.72
CA GLU A 84 13.13 -1.99 -6.31
C GLU A 84 13.43 -1.99 -4.82
N LYS A 85 13.98 -0.92 -4.30
CA LYS A 85 14.26 -0.79 -2.87
C LYS A 85 12.98 -0.77 -2.04
N PHE A 86 11.95 -0.10 -2.55
CA PHE A 86 10.65 -0.08 -1.88
C PHE A 86 10.04 -1.48 -1.79
N ALA A 87 10.07 -2.23 -2.89
CA ALA A 87 9.56 -3.60 -2.89
C ALA A 87 10.35 -4.48 -1.91
N ASN A 88 11.67 -4.33 -1.87
CA ASN A 88 12.50 -5.06 -0.92
C ASN A 88 12.17 -4.69 0.53
N TRP A 89 11.88 -3.42 0.79
CA TRP A 89 11.46 -2.97 2.11
C TRP A 89 10.14 -3.63 2.53
N ILE A 90 9.17 -3.72 1.61
CA ILE A 90 7.88 -4.38 1.88
C ILE A 90 8.11 -5.85 2.23
N GLU A 91 8.93 -6.56 1.45
CA GLU A 91 9.24 -7.97 1.72
C GLU A 91 9.94 -8.14 3.07
N ASP A 92 10.82 -7.22 3.41
CA ASP A 92 11.55 -7.22 4.67
C ASP A 92 10.61 -7.03 5.86
N GLN A 93 9.63 -6.12 5.73
CA GLN A 93 8.60 -5.94 6.75
C GLN A 93 7.78 -7.20 6.96
N ASN A 94 7.40 -7.89 5.87
CA ASN A 94 6.68 -9.16 5.98
C ASN A 94 7.52 -10.21 6.72
N ARG A 95 8.79 -10.30 6.40
CA ARG A 95 9.69 -11.28 7.01
C ARG A 95 9.88 -11.03 8.50
N LYS A 96 9.90 -9.77 8.91
CA LYS A 96 10.01 -9.36 10.31
C LYS A 96 8.66 -9.35 11.02
N GLU A 97 7.58 -9.67 10.32
CA GLU A 97 6.22 -9.65 10.84
C GLU A 97 5.81 -8.28 11.38
N ILE A 98 6.28 -7.21 10.72
CA ILE A 98 5.88 -5.84 11.02
C ILE A 98 4.78 -5.45 10.03
N TYR A 99 3.55 -5.33 10.53
CA TYR A 99 2.36 -5.16 9.71
C TYR A 99 1.65 -3.86 10.02
N PRO A 100 0.79 -3.38 9.09
CA PRO A 100 -0.07 -2.25 9.38
C PRO A 100 -0.97 -2.51 10.58
N ASP A 101 -1.25 -1.45 11.33
CA ASP A 101 -2.26 -1.49 12.38
C ASP A 101 -3.63 -1.35 11.74
N LEU A 102 -4.51 -2.31 11.98
CA LEU A 102 -5.81 -2.40 11.31
C LEU A 102 -6.95 -2.19 12.30
N PRO A 103 -8.18 -1.94 11.79
CA PRO A 103 -9.35 -1.85 12.66
C PRO A 103 -9.60 -3.12 13.48
N GLU A 104 -10.48 -3.00 14.46
CA GLU A 104 -10.82 -4.11 15.35
C GLU A 104 -11.25 -5.35 14.57
N ASN A 105 -10.81 -6.51 15.02
CA ASN A 105 -11.08 -7.83 14.43
C ASN A 105 -10.43 -8.05 13.06
N CYS A 106 -9.54 -7.17 12.65
CA CYS A 106 -8.77 -7.31 11.41
C CYS A 106 -7.30 -7.54 11.74
N TYR A 107 -6.71 -8.55 11.09
CA TYR A 107 -5.33 -8.96 11.36
C TYR A 107 -4.58 -9.10 10.05
N ALA A 108 -3.54 -8.28 9.87
CA ALA A 108 -2.74 -8.30 8.65
C ALA A 108 -1.94 -9.60 8.56
N GLU A 109 -1.91 -10.19 7.37
CA GLU A 109 -1.07 -11.36 7.10
C GLU A 109 0.20 -10.99 6.36
N LYS A 110 0.06 -10.16 5.32
CA LYS A 110 1.21 -9.71 4.53
C LYS A 110 0.77 -8.62 3.55
N ILE A 111 1.77 -7.91 3.02
CA ILE A 111 1.57 -7.04 1.87
C ILE A 111 2.31 -7.68 0.70
N GLU A 112 1.59 -7.95 -0.40
CA GLU A 112 2.18 -8.50 -1.61
C GLU A 112 2.44 -7.41 -2.62
N VAL A 113 3.60 -7.46 -3.25
CA VAL A 113 3.93 -6.61 -4.39
C VAL A 113 3.42 -7.32 -5.64
N LEU A 114 2.51 -6.68 -6.36
CA LEU A 114 1.84 -7.29 -7.52
C LEU A 114 2.50 -6.94 -8.84
N SER A 115 3.30 -5.88 -8.87
CA SER A 115 3.99 -5.46 -10.09
C SER A 115 5.34 -4.86 -9.75
N ASN A 116 6.19 -4.70 -10.75
CA ASN A 116 7.36 -3.83 -10.62
C ASN A 116 6.91 -2.37 -10.62
N GLY A 117 7.79 -1.47 -10.22
CA GLY A 117 7.57 -0.04 -10.41
C GLY A 117 7.61 0.30 -11.89
N TYR A 118 6.68 1.10 -12.35
CA TYR A 118 6.61 1.48 -13.76
C TYR A 118 6.13 2.91 -13.92
N MET A 119 6.55 3.53 -15.02
CA MET A 119 6.09 4.86 -15.39
C MET A 119 4.78 4.72 -16.13
N PHE A 120 3.71 5.34 -15.61
CA PHE A 120 2.40 5.28 -16.24
C PHE A 120 1.97 6.58 -16.89
N ASP A 121 2.65 7.68 -16.58
CA ASP A 121 2.37 8.98 -17.18
C ASP A 121 3.66 9.78 -17.20
N GLY A 122 4.04 10.27 -18.37
CA GLY A 122 5.24 11.08 -18.55
C GLY A 122 4.91 12.41 -19.22
N SER A 123 5.46 13.47 -18.68
CA SER A 123 5.36 14.79 -19.28
C SER A 123 6.75 15.39 -19.39
N MET A 124 6.86 16.57 -20.01
CA MET A 124 8.17 17.20 -20.21
C MET A 124 8.90 17.55 -18.92
N ARG A 125 8.17 17.65 -17.80
CA ARG A 125 8.76 18.08 -16.52
C ARG A 125 8.69 17.01 -15.45
N ASN A 126 7.62 16.20 -15.43
CA ASN A 126 7.41 15.22 -14.39
C ASN A 126 7.04 13.88 -14.98
N ALA A 127 7.41 12.83 -14.29
CA ALA A 127 6.96 11.49 -14.60
C ALA A 127 6.25 10.93 -13.38
N ARG A 128 5.18 10.20 -13.61
CA ARG A 128 4.45 9.47 -12.57
C ARG A 128 4.84 8.02 -12.64
N TYR A 129 5.31 7.53 -11.51
CA TYR A 129 5.65 6.12 -11.34
C TYR A 129 4.72 5.52 -10.32
N GLN A 130 4.43 4.24 -10.44
CA GLN A 130 3.66 3.53 -9.43
C GLN A 130 4.04 2.07 -9.37
N ILE A 131 3.70 1.46 -8.26
CA ILE A 131 3.82 0.03 -8.02
C ILE A 131 2.51 -0.45 -7.42
N GLN A 132 2.05 -1.61 -7.87
CA GLN A 132 0.79 -2.19 -7.41
C GLN A 132 1.05 -3.16 -6.28
N LEU A 133 0.25 -3.05 -5.24
CA LEU A 133 0.37 -3.88 -4.04
C LEU A 133 -1.02 -4.32 -3.58
N ARG A 134 -1.03 -5.31 -2.69
CA ARG A 134 -2.23 -5.63 -1.94
C ARG A 134 -1.90 -6.04 -0.52
N LEU A 135 -2.74 -5.63 0.40
CA LEU A 135 -2.72 -6.12 1.76
C LEU A 135 -3.65 -7.32 1.84
N ILE A 136 -3.16 -8.42 2.39
CA ILE A 136 -4.00 -9.58 2.72
C ILE A 136 -4.17 -9.59 4.22
N TYR A 137 -5.42 -9.66 4.67
CA TYR A 137 -5.73 -9.66 6.09
C TYR A 137 -6.92 -10.56 6.39
N GLN A 138 -7.02 -10.95 7.64
CA GLN A 138 -8.11 -11.77 8.13
C GLN A 138 -9.07 -10.89 8.93
N LYS A 139 -10.35 -11.05 8.65
CA LYS A 139 -11.40 -10.40 9.45
C LYS A 139 -12.18 -11.45 10.19
N GLU A 140 -12.19 -11.36 11.52
CA GLU A 140 -12.90 -12.29 12.38
C GLU A 140 -14.30 -11.77 12.69
N VAL A 141 -15.22 -12.68 12.84
CA VAL A 141 -16.60 -12.37 13.25
C VAL A 141 -16.58 -11.85 14.68
N ALA A 142 -17.26 -10.73 14.93
CA ALA A 142 -17.39 -10.20 16.27
C ALA A 142 -18.16 -11.19 17.14
N GLN A 143 -17.65 -11.45 18.35
CA GLN A 143 -18.23 -12.44 19.26
C GLN A 143 -19.38 -11.91 20.10
N GLU A 144 -19.84 -10.72 19.81
CA GLU A 144 -20.92 -10.08 20.58
C GLU A 144 -22.20 -10.89 20.56
N CYS A 145 -22.47 -11.61 19.47
CA CYS A 145 -23.68 -12.42 19.32
C CYS A 145 -23.77 -13.55 20.31
N GLN A 146 -22.67 -14.00 20.90
CA GLN A 146 -22.66 -15.11 21.83
C GLN A 146 -23.17 -14.72 23.24
N ASN A 147 -23.03 -13.44 23.56
CA ASN A 147 -23.46 -12.94 24.88
C ASN A 147 -24.94 -12.61 24.92
N GLU A 148 -25.55 -12.38 23.76
CA GLU A 148 -26.96 -12.01 23.69
C GLU A 148 -27.91 -13.18 23.77
N GLN A 149 -27.42 -14.41 23.65
CA GLN A 149 -28.25 -15.61 23.67
C GLN A 149 -28.49 -16.15 25.04
N GLN A 150 -27.99 -15.48 26.05
CA GLN A 150 -28.22 -15.85 27.43
C GLN A 150 -29.38 -15.02 28.01
#